data_e5e2ad4bba617fb937c280e9a943acea
#
_entry.id   e5e2ad4bba617fb937c280e9a943acea
#
_cell.length_a   1.000
_cell.length_b   1.000
_cell.length_c   1.000
_cell.angle_alpha   90.00
_cell.angle_beta   90.00
_cell.angle_gamma   90.00
#
_symmetry.space_group_name_H-M   'P 1'
#
loop_
_entity.id
_entity.type
_entity.pdbx_description
1 polymer ?
#
loop_
_entity_poly.entity_id
_entity_poly.type
_entity_poly.pdbx_seq_one_letter_code
_entity_poly.pdbx_strand_id
1 'polypeptide(L)'
;MSNPTAWLKFGLFAVGLGQSFAFVLVPPLARDLGLSVIETSTIFSISAIAWAVTSASWGRASDKYGRRNIAVIGLIGYSVSIIALITPLFLVEKNVLDLAYLLPLLVLGRLINGLIGSATRPAAFAYMADITDRSKRTKKFARLESSFLIGTIMGPMIGGFLFLYSKTLPFYIFALCGGIAAIGILVTFPKTITQKTSEKIISKLSYKDSSVWPFLLLAGLFSLCQASLLQSIGFYITDVFSGEKDLPLVISLTFVFLSISTVVSQYIFTDLKPISNDKLLIYGAFLLCISYIQAALSTSIALFYLAMMINGLGSGMVRPANASALSLAQTPDDQGVAAGYLGSVMPIGHILTPLVAMPIYQYAPEYLYFFSAFLCFIALLFIIGHPILRDHEQASTINS
;
A
#
# COMPACT_ATOMS: atom_id res chain seq x y z
N MET A 1 26.55 18.56 3.32
CA MET A 1 26.03 17.70 4.41
C MET A 1 24.73 17.05 3.91
N SER A 2 24.73 15.74 3.72
CA SER A 2 23.55 15.00 3.24
C SER A 2 22.43 15.09 4.28
N ASN A 3 21.24 15.49 3.84
CA ASN A 3 20.08 15.66 4.70
C ASN A 3 19.56 14.27 5.17
N PRO A 4 19.63 13.92 6.47
CA PRO A 4 19.18 12.62 6.97
C PRO A 4 17.74 12.29 6.56
N THR A 5 16.87 13.29 6.50
CA THR A 5 15.47 13.08 6.11
C THR A 5 15.30 12.68 4.64
N ALA A 6 16.27 12.98 3.78
CA ALA A 6 16.25 12.55 2.38
C ALA A 6 16.41 11.03 2.26
N TRP A 7 17.29 10.44 3.06
CA TRP A 7 17.51 9.00 3.09
C TRP A 7 16.32 8.23 3.65
N LEU A 8 15.61 8.78 4.65
CA LEU A 8 14.35 8.19 5.12
C LEU A 8 13.27 8.18 4.03
N LYS A 9 13.12 9.30 3.31
CA LYS A 9 12.18 9.38 2.20
C LYS A 9 12.54 8.41 1.09
N PHE A 10 13.82 8.32 0.74
CA PHE A 10 14.30 7.38 -0.26
C PHE A 10 14.10 5.93 0.19
N GLY A 11 14.33 5.61 1.47
CA GLY A 11 14.07 4.30 2.04
C GLY A 11 12.58 3.92 1.98
N LEU A 12 11.68 4.83 2.36
CA LEU A 12 10.23 4.58 2.26
C LEU A 12 9.77 4.47 0.79
N PHE A 13 10.33 5.27 -0.11
CA PHE A 13 10.11 5.15 -1.54
C PHE A 13 10.55 3.78 -2.06
N ALA A 14 11.76 3.31 -1.70
CA ALA A 14 12.26 2.01 -2.09
C ALA A 14 11.38 0.86 -1.57
N VAL A 15 10.92 0.94 -0.31
CA VAL A 15 9.97 -0.03 0.25
C VAL A 15 8.65 -0.02 -0.54
N GLY A 16 8.14 1.15 -0.88
CA GLY A 16 6.94 1.29 -1.71
C GLY A 16 7.10 0.65 -3.09
N LEU A 17 8.23 0.92 -3.77
CA LEU A 17 8.57 0.33 -5.08
C LEU A 17 8.49 -1.20 -5.07
N GLY A 18 9.29 -1.83 -4.22
CA GLY A 18 9.40 -3.28 -4.23
C GLY A 18 8.17 -3.98 -3.66
N GLN A 19 7.49 -3.37 -2.70
CA GLN A 19 6.29 -3.95 -2.11
C GLN A 19 5.14 -4.01 -3.14
N SER A 20 4.86 -2.93 -3.83
CA SER A 20 3.80 -2.89 -4.84
C SER A 20 4.13 -3.76 -6.05
N PHE A 21 5.38 -3.72 -6.52
CA PHE A 21 5.86 -4.58 -7.59
C PHE A 21 5.72 -6.07 -7.26
N ALA A 22 6.07 -6.46 -6.02
CA ALA A 22 5.92 -7.84 -5.58
C ALA A 22 4.46 -8.30 -5.59
N PHE A 23 3.50 -7.45 -5.16
CA PHE A 23 2.06 -7.76 -5.22
C PHE A 23 1.55 -8.01 -6.63
N VAL A 24 2.21 -7.42 -7.62
CA VAL A 24 1.79 -7.42 -9.01
C VAL A 24 2.34 -8.62 -9.78
N LEU A 25 3.63 -8.89 -9.66
CA LEU A 25 4.32 -9.84 -10.53
C LEU A 25 4.63 -11.18 -9.87
N VAL A 26 4.73 -11.25 -8.55
CA VAL A 26 4.94 -12.55 -7.89
C VAL A 26 3.73 -13.50 -8.08
N PRO A 27 2.47 -13.05 -7.99
CA PRO A 27 1.33 -13.94 -8.20
C PRO A 27 1.33 -14.65 -9.57
N PRO A 28 1.39 -13.97 -10.72
CA PRO A 28 1.42 -14.68 -12.00
C PRO A 28 2.65 -15.57 -12.16
N LEU A 29 3.84 -15.12 -11.73
CA LEU A 29 5.06 -15.95 -11.80
C LEU A 29 4.96 -17.24 -10.97
N ALA A 30 4.39 -17.16 -9.77
CA ALA A 30 4.21 -18.32 -8.91
C ALA A 30 3.14 -19.27 -9.46
N ARG A 31 2.09 -18.73 -10.11
CA ARG A 31 1.06 -19.50 -10.79
C ARG A 31 1.62 -20.24 -12.01
N ASP A 32 2.46 -19.62 -12.83
CA ASP A 32 3.12 -20.24 -13.97
C ASP A 32 3.96 -21.47 -13.56
N LEU A 33 4.42 -21.49 -12.29
CA LEU A 33 5.13 -22.61 -11.68
C LEU A 33 4.22 -23.63 -10.99
N GLY A 34 2.90 -23.42 -10.97
CA GLY A 34 1.92 -24.40 -10.48
C GLY A 34 1.24 -24.04 -9.14
N LEU A 35 1.51 -22.88 -8.53
CA LEU A 35 0.76 -22.46 -7.35
C LEU A 35 -0.64 -21.95 -7.71
N SER A 36 -1.62 -22.24 -6.87
CA SER A 36 -2.98 -21.72 -7.02
C SER A 36 -3.06 -20.21 -6.69
N VAL A 37 -4.15 -19.58 -7.13
CA VAL A 37 -4.43 -18.16 -6.86
C VAL A 37 -4.55 -17.88 -5.36
N ILE A 38 -5.15 -18.82 -4.60
CA ILE A 38 -5.29 -18.71 -3.14
C ILE A 38 -3.92 -18.83 -2.46
N GLU A 39 -3.10 -19.81 -2.84
CA GLU A 39 -1.76 -19.99 -2.27
C GLU A 39 -0.89 -18.76 -2.49
N THR A 40 -0.88 -18.20 -3.72
CA THR A 40 -0.11 -16.99 -4.02
C THR A 40 -0.58 -15.79 -3.22
N SER A 41 -1.88 -15.61 -3.04
CA SER A 41 -2.46 -14.53 -2.24
C SER A 41 -2.15 -14.71 -0.74
N THR A 42 -2.14 -15.96 -0.25
CA THR A 42 -1.83 -16.30 1.15
C THR A 42 -0.41 -15.87 1.54
N ILE A 43 0.57 -15.94 0.62
CA ILE A 43 1.94 -15.47 0.84
C ILE A 43 1.95 -14.01 1.32
N PHE A 44 1.13 -13.17 0.71
CA PHE A 44 1.03 -11.75 1.06
C PHE A 44 0.21 -11.50 2.33
N SER A 45 -0.84 -12.28 2.56
CA SER A 45 -1.66 -12.16 3.77
C SER A 45 -0.89 -12.48 5.05
N ILE A 46 -0.11 -13.55 5.03
CA ILE A 46 0.74 -13.93 6.18
C ILE A 46 1.71 -12.79 6.50
N SER A 47 2.32 -12.18 5.46
CA SER A 47 3.19 -11.02 5.63
C SER A 47 2.43 -9.81 6.20
N ALA A 48 1.20 -9.56 5.76
CA ALA A 48 0.38 -8.44 6.22
C ALA A 48 -0.03 -8.61 7.70
N ILE A 49 -0.37 -9.83 8.12
CA ILE A 49 -0.63 -10.17 9.52
C ILE A 49 0.63 -9.92 10.37
N ALA A 50 1.78 -10.46 9.94
CA ALA A 50 3.04 -10.27 10.63
C ALA A 50 3.40 -8.77 10.76
N TRP A 51 3.20 -7.99 9.70
CA TRP A 51 3.38 -6.54 9.70
C TRP A 51 2.48 -5.84 10.72
N ALA A 52 1.19 -6.16 10.75
CA ALA A 52 0.23 -5.56 11.66
C ALA A 52 0.59 -5.84 13.13
N VAL A 53 1.00 -7.07 13.44
CA VAL A 53 1.35 -7.49 14.81
C VAL A 53 2.68 -6.87 15.28
N THR A 54 3.68 -6.77 14.41
CA THR A 54 5.04 -6.35 14.82
C THR A 54 5.27 -4.84 14.75
N SER A 55 4.52 -4.10 13.94
CA SER A 55 4.74 -2.68 13.67
C SER A 55 4.77 -1.83 14.96
N ALA A 56 3.81 -2.04 15.88
CA ALA A 56 3.76 -1.34 17.16
C ALA A 56 4.97 -1.69 18.07
N SER A 57 5.42 -2.94 18.04
CA SER A 57 6.60 -3.39 18.80
C SER A 57 7.89 -2.76 18.29
N TRP A 58 8.01 -2.58 16.97
CA TRP A 58 9.14 -1.86 16.37
C TRP A 58 9.15 -0.37 16.72
N GLY A 59 7.98 0.25 16.87
CA GLY A 59 7.88 1.61 17.40
C GLY A 59 8.56 1.73 18.77
N ARG A 60 8.18 0.85 19.73
CA ARG A 60 8.79 0.79 21.06
C ARG A 60 10.27 0.40 21.03
N ALA A 61 10.64 -0.55 20.19
CA ALA A 61 12.04 -0.94 20.01
C ALA A 61 12.90 0.24 19.49
N SER A 62 12.33 1.08 18.62
CA SER A 62 13.05 2.25 18.11
C SER A 62 13.26 3.33 19.17
N ASP A 63 12.41 3.41 20.21
CA ASP A 63 12.64 4.25 21.39
C ASP A 63 13.84 3.74 22.21
N LYS A 64 13.94 2.41 22.36
CA LYS A 64 14.96 1.78 23.23
C LYS A 64 16.31 1.63 22.54
N TYR A 65 16.32 1.17 21.27
CA TYR A 65 17.54 0.79 20.55
C TYR A 65 18.01 1.86 19.54
N GLY A 66 17.26 2.96 19.45
CA GLY A 66 17.55 4.10 18.60
C GLY A 66 16.89 4.03 17.21
N ARG A 67 16.39 5.17 16.75
CA ARG A 67 15.65 5.32 15.46
C ARG A 67 16.47 4.85 14.26
N ARG A 68 17.76 5.21 14.25
CA ARG A 68 18.72 4.85 13.22
C ARG A 68 18.80 3.34 13.02
N ASN A 69 19.10 2.62 14.09
CA ASN A 69 19.35 1.17 14.03
C ASN A 69 18.09 0.42 13.57
N ILE A 70 16.94 0.78 14.10
CA ILE A 70 15.67 0.12 13.75
C ILE A 70 15.26 0.43 12.30
N ALA A 71 15.43 1.66 11.82
CA ALA A 71 15.19 1.99 10.41
C ALA A 71 16.09 1.18 9.46
N VAL A 72 17.37 1.02 9.81
CA VAL A 72 18.34 0.23 9.03
C VAL A 72 17.99 -1.26 9.05
N ILE A 73 17.66 -1.82 10.21
CA ILE A 73 17.21 -3.22 10.33
C ILE A 73 15.99 -3.46 9.42
N GLY A 74 15.03 -2.55 9.45
CA GLY A 74 13.84 -2.66 8.61
C GLY A 74 14.15 -2.63 7.11
N LEU A 75 15.04 -1.73 6.66
CA LEU A 75 15.45 -1.65 5.25
C LEU A 75 16.25 -2.87 4.80
N ILE A 76 17.10 -3.41 5.66
CA ILE A 76 17.82 -4.67 5.37
C ILE A 76 16.82 -5.83 5.29
N GLY A 77 15.88 -5.93 6.25
CA GLY A 77 14.82 -6.93 6.22
C GLY A 77 13.97 -6.87 4.96
N TYR A 78 13.62 -5.65 4.51
CA TYR A 78 12.96 -5.44 3.22
C TYR A 78 13.81 -5.96 2.05
N SER A 79 15.08 -5.57 1.96
CA SER A 79 15.97 -5.96 0.86
C SER A 79 16.17 -7.47 0.80
N VAL A 80 16.38 -8.10 1.95
CA VAL A 80 16.51 -9.57 2.06
C VAL A 80 15.21 -10.25 1.62
N SER A 81 14.04 -9.73 2.04
CA SER A 81 12.75 -10.28 1.65
C SER A 81 12.52 -10.22 0.14
N ILE A 82 12.87 -9.12 -0.52
CA ILE A 82 12.70 -8.98 -1.97
C ILE A 82 13.58 -10.01 -2.72
N ILE A 83 14.80 -10.23 -2.28
CA ILE A 83 15.69 -11.26 -2.85
C ILE A 83 15.15 -12.67 -2.54
N ALA A 84 14.69 -12.90 -1.29
CA ALA A 84 14.14 -14.20 -0.89
C ALA A 84 12.84 -14.56 -1.63
N LEU A 85 12.12 -13.60 -2.22
CA LEU A 85 10.97 -13.88 -3.08
C LEU A 85 11.37 -14.39 -4.47
N ILE A 86 12.33 -13.72 -5.12
CA ILE A 86 12.67 -14.08 -6.50
C ILE A 86 13.54 -15.35 -6.56
N THR A 87 14.35 -15.61 -5.53
CA THR A 87 15.29 -16.74 -5.53
C THR A 87 14.60 -18.10 -5.68
N PRO A 88 13.56 -18.45 -4.88
CA PRO A 88 12.87 -19.73 -5.05
C PRO A 88 12.17 -19.86 -6.41
N LEU A 89 11.54 -18.78 -6.90
CA LEU A 89 10.89 -18.76 -8.21
C LEU A 89 11.89 -19.09 -9.33
N PHE A 90 13.07 -18.48 -9.29
CA PHE A 90 14.12 -18.72 -10.26
C PHE A 90 14.72 -20.14 -10.17
N LEU A 91 14.93 -20.65 -8.94
CA LEU A 91 15.49 -21.98 -8.74
C LEU A 91 14.53 -23.09 -9.19
N VAL A 92 13.22 -22.93 -8.97
CA VAL A 92 12.20 -23.87 -9.47
C VAL A 92 12.09 -23.78 -11.00
N GLU A 93 12.09 -22.59 -11.59
CA GLU A 93 12.07 -22.39 -13.05
C GLU A 93 13.29 -23.07 -13.72
N LYS A 94 14.44 -23.13 -13.04
CA LYS A 94 15.66 -23.79 -13.52
C LYS A 94 15.74 -25.29 -13.16
N ASN A 95 14.70 -25.87 -12.56
CA ASN A 95 14.68 -27.26 -12.08
C ASN A 95 15.80 -27.58 -11.06
N VAL A 96 16.29 -26.60 -10.32
CA VAL A 96 17.28 -26.79 -9.24
C VAL A 96 16.59 -27.06 -7.91
N LEU A 97 15.37 -26.54 -7.72
CA LEU A 97 14.55 -26.69 -6.51
C LEU A 97 13.22 -27.37 -6.87
N ASP A 98 12.80 -28.33 -6.04
CA ASP A 98 11.50 -28.98 -6.19
C ASP A 98 10.35 -28.00 -5.91
N LEU A 99 9.26 -28.13 -6.67
CA LEU A 99 8.05 -27.30 -6.53
C LEU A 99 7.46 -27.36 -5.12
N ALA A 100 7.56 -28.47 -4.42
CA ALA A 100 7.07 -28.65 -3.06
C ALA A 100 7.65 -27.62 -2.06
N TYR A 101 8.86 -27.11 -2.31
CA TYR A 101 9.49 -26.09 -1.46
C TYR A 101 9.14 -24.66 -1.86
N LEU A 102 8.49 -24.43 -3.00
CA LEU A 102 8.23 -23.09 -3.51
C LEU A 102 7.37 -22.27 -2.56
N LEU A 103 6.17 -22.76 -2.22
CA LEU A 103 5.24 -22.05 -1.33
C LEU A 103 5.85 -21.77 0.05
N PRO A 104 6.43 -22.74 0.77
CA PRO A 104 7.07 -22.48 2.06
C PRO A 104 8.16 -21.41 2.00
N LEU A 105 9.02 -21.43 0.99
CA LEU A 105 10.11 -20.46 0.84
C LEU A 105 9.61 -19.06 0.51
N LEU A 106 8.58 -18.94 -0.34
CA LEU A 106 7.94 -17.66 -0.62
C LEU A 106 7.28 -17.07 0.63
N VAL A 107 6.59 -17.90 1.42
CA VAL A 107 6.01 -17.51 2.71
C VAL A 107 7.10 -17.02 3.67
N LEU A 108 8.19 -17.78 3.82
CA LEU A 108 9.32 -17.39 4.67
C LEU A 108 9.95 -16.07 4.21
N GLY A 109 10.18 -15.91 2.90
CA GLY A 109 10.70 -14.67 2.32
C GLY A 109 9.81 -13.47 2.63
N ARG A 110 8.47 -13.64 2.53
CA ARG A 110 7.52 -12.58 2.87
C ARG A 110 7.36 -12.36 4.36
N LEU A 111 7.49 -13.38 5.20
CA LEU A 111 7.53 -13.23 6.65
C LEU A 111 8.69 -12.33 7.10
N ILE A 112 9.86 -12.41 6.46
CA ILE A 112 10.98 -11.49 6.74
C ILE A 112 10.52 -10.03 6.55
N ASN A 113 9.77 -9.73 5.48
CA ASN A 113 9.23 -8.39 5.28
C ASN A 113 8.22 -8.00 6.36
N GLY A 114 7.28 -8.88 6.68
CA GLY A 114 6.28 -8.65 7.72
C GLY A 114 6.89 -8.46 9.10
N LEU A 115 7.81 -9.31 9.49
CA LEU A 115 8.42 -9.30 10.81
C LEU A 115 9.49 -8.21 10.97
N ILE A 116 10.38 -8.05 9.99
CA ILE A 116 11.56 -7.18 10.07
C ILE A 116 11.38 -5.92 9.23
N GLY A 117 10.95 -6.04 7.96
CA GLY A 117 10.74 -4.89 7.07
C GLY A 117 9.75 -3.87 7.61
N SER A 118 8.77 -4.32 8.41
CA SER A 118 7.80 -3.48 9.12
C SER A 118 8.43 -2.45 10.08
N ALA A 119 9.69 -2.63 10.48
CA ALA A 119 10.41 -1.73 11.38
C ALA A 119 10.73 -0.35 10.77
N THR A 120 10.90 -0.28 9.43
CA THR A 120 11.31 0.95 8.74
C THR A 120 10.37 2.11 8.98
N ARG A 121 9.07 1.87 8.81
CA ARG A 121 8.05 2.93 8.85
C ARG A 121 7.87 3.54 10.24
N PRO A 122 7.63 2.77 11.33
CA PRO A 122 7.55 3.31 12.68
C PRO A 122 8.80 4.10 13.08
N ALA A 123 10.00 3.59 12.78
CA ALA A 123 11.25 4.26 13.09
C ALA A 123 11.42 5.59 12.32
N ALA A 124 11.02 5.64 11.04
CA ALA A 124 11.08 6.85 10.23
C ALA A 124 10.13 7.94 10.75
N PHE A 125 8.88 7.57 11.09
CA PHE A 125 7.90 8.50 11.65
C PHE A 125 8.31 8.99 13.03
N ALA A 126 8.82 8.10 13.89
CA ALA A 126 9.31 8.45 15.20
C ALA A 126 10.53 9.40 15.13
N TYR A 127 11.50 9.14 14.25
CA TYR A 127 12.61 10.08 14.01
C TYR A 127 12.13 11.45 13.57
N MET A 128 11.17 11.50 12.64
CA MET A 128 10.60 12.76 12.18
C MET A 128 9.88 13.51 13.30
N ALA A 129 9.19 12.79 14.21
CA ALA A 129 8.56 13.39 15.40
C ALA A 129 9.60 14.00 16.35
N ASP A 130 10.76 13.33 16.52
CA ASP A 130 11.82 13.77 17.43
C ASP A 130 12.49 15.08 16.96
N ILE A 131 12.63 15.29 15.63
CA ILE A 131 13.33 16.45 15.05
C ILE A 131 12.38 17.59 14.60
N THR A 132 11.05 17.43 14.77
CA THR A 132 10.09 18.38 14.23
C THR A 132 9.21 18.94 15.35
N ASP A 133 9.04 20.27 15.38
CA ASP A 133 8.08 20.93 16.26
C ASP A 133 6.66 20.43 16.01
N ARG A 134 5.88 20.33 17.09
CA ARG A 134 4.52 19.77 17.08
C ARG A 134 3.62 20.36 15.98
N SER A 135 3.66 21.69 15.80
CA SER A 135 2.90 22.42 14.79
C SER A 135 3.22 22.05 13.33
N LYS A 136 4.41 21.50 13.07
CA LYS A 136 4.89 21.13 11.73
C LYS A 136 4.89 19.62 11.46
N ARG A 137 4.58 18.78 12.48
CA ARG A 137 4.66 17.32 12.40
C ARG A 137 3.77 16.75 11.31
N THR A 138 2.50 17.16 11.24
CA THR A 138 1.54 16.69 10.24
C THR A 138 2.07 16.87 8.82
N LYS A 139 2.60 18.06 8.48
CA LYS A 139 3.19 18.34 7.16
C LYS A 139 4.42 17.47 6.87
N LYS A 140 5.24 17.20 7.88
CA LYS A 140 6.44 16.36 7.73
C LYS A 140 6.09 14.88 7.58
N PHE A 141 5.09 14.39 8.33
CA PHE A 141 4.56 13.04 8.21
C PHE A 141 3.92 12.80 6.84
N ALA A 142 3.11 13.75 6.37
CA ALA A 142 2.53 13.70 5.02
C ALA A 142 3.61 13.57 3.94
N ARG A 143 4.75 14.26 4.07
CA ARG A 143 5.88 14.15 3.12
C ARG A 143 6.59 12.79 3.16
N LEU A 144 6.67 12.15 4.33
CA LEU A 144 7.19 10.79 4.44
C LEU A 144 6.24 9.79 3.78
N GLU A 145 4.96 9.92 4.08
CA GLU A 145 3.91 9.08 3.51
C GLU A 145 3.83 9.22 2.00
N SER A 146 3.91 10.45 1.47
CA SER A 146 3.95 10.69 0.03
C SER A 146 5.12 9.99 -0.64
N SER A 147 6.29 9.90 0.01
CA SER A 147 7.44 9.18 -0.56
C SER A 147 7.15 7.68 -0.71
N PHE A 148 6.52 7.06 0.29
CA PHE A 148 6.08 5.66 0.21
C PHE A 148 5.02 5.48 -0.89
N LEU A 149 4.00 6.35 -0.94
CA LEU A 149 2.92 6.28 -1.92
C LEU A 149 3.44 6.46 -3.36
N ILE A 150 4.36 7.40 -3.59
CA ILE A 150 5.01 7.55 -4.90
C ILE A 150 5.74 6.26 -5.28
N GLY A 151 6.45 5.64 -4.32
CA GLY A 151 7.08 4.34 -4.54
C GLY A 151 6.06 3.27 -4.93
N THR A 152 4.92 3.18 -4.23
CA THR A 152 3.88 2.18 -4.56
C THR A 152 3.25 2.39 -5.93
N ILE A 153 3.16 3.62 -6.41
CA ILE A 153 2.68 3.95 -7.75
C ILE A 153 3.72 3.60 -8.80
N MET A 154 4.98 3.96 -8.56
CA MET A 154 6.07 3.78 -9.53
C MET A 154 6.62 2.35 -9.58
N GLY A 155 6.40 1.55 -8.53
CA GLY A 155 6.92 0.19 -8.43
C GLY A 155 6.55 -0.71 -9.61
N PRO A 156 5.25 -0.91 -9.89
CA PRO A 156 4.83 -1.70 -11.03
C PRO A 156 5.26 -1.13 -12.38
N MET A 157 5.28 0.20 -12.51
CA MET A 157 5.71 0.87 -13.74
C MET A 157 7.19 0.64 -14.03
N ILE A 158 8.07 0.97 -13.07
CA ILE A 158 9.52 0.80 -13.22
C ILE A 158 9.87 -0.69 -13.25
N GLY A 159 9.26 -1.48 -12.36
CA GLY A 159 9.50 -2.91 -12.29
C GLY A 159 9.06 -3.63 -13.55
N GLY A 160 7.90 -3.29 -14.12
CA GLY A 160 7.43 -3.82 -15.39
C GLY A 160 8.37 -3.51 -16.55
N PHE A 161 8.89 -2.27 -16.62
CA PHE A 161 9.88 -1.91 -17.62
C PHE A 161 11.19 -2.70 -17.47
N LEU A 162 11.69 -2.85 -16.24
CA LEU A 162 12.89 -3.64 -15.96
C LEU A 162 12.68 -5.14 -16.24
N PHE A 163 11.45 -5.63 -16.06
CA PHE A 163 11.07 -7.01 -16.31
C PHE A 163 11.21 -7.40 -17.79
N LEU A 164 11.06 -6.45 -18.72
CA LEU A 164 11.29 -6.67 -20.15
C LEU A 164 12.73 -7.10 -20.47
N TYR A 165 13.70 -6.72 -19.62
CA TYR A 165 15.10 -7.10 -19.78
C TYR A 165 15.42 -8.44 -19.08
N SER A 166 14.86 -8.62 -17.88
CA SER A 166 15.02 -9.88 -17.10
C SER A 166 13.98 -9.97 -16.01
N LYS A 167 13.39 -11.15 -15.80
CA LYS A 167 12.42 -11.44 -14.73
C LYS A 167 12.97 -11.13 -13.32
N THR A 168 14.28 -11.25 -13.11
CA THR A 168 14.93 -11.08 -11.81
C THR A 168 15.44 -9.65 -11.57
N LEU A 169 15.72 -8.89 -12.62
CA LEU A 169 16.36 -7.57 -12.55
C LEU A 169 15.64 -6.57 -11.64
N PRO A 170 14.31 -6.39 -11.73
CA PRO A 170 13.61 -5.43 -10.87
C PRO A 170 13.75 -5.75 -9.38
N PHE A 171 13.73 -7.05 -9.00
CA PHE A 171 13.88 -7.46 -7.61
C PHE A 171 15.26 -7.08 -7.06
N TYR A 172 16.33 -7.33 -7.83
CA TYR A 172 17.69 -6.95 -7.42
C TYR A 172 17.87 -5.43 -7.32
N ILE A 173 17.33 -4.66 -8.27
CA ILE A 173 17.40 -3.20 -8.24
C ILE A 173 16.63 -2.65 -7.03
N PHE A 174 15.44 -3.13 -6.76
CA PHE A 174 14.64 -2.64 -5.62
C PHE A 174 15.24 -3.04 -4.27
N ALA A 175 15.82 -4.25 -4.17
CA ALA A 175 16.59 -4.65 -2.98
C ALA A 175 17.84 -3.77 -2.80
N LEU A 176 18.55 -3.44 -3.88
CA LEU A 176 19.70 -2.55 -3.87
C LEU A 176 19.32 -1.14 -3.41
N CYS A 177 18.19 -0.59 -3.88
CA CYS A 177 17.68 0.70 -3.42
C CYS A 177 17.44 0.71 -1.90
N GLY A 178 16.87 -0.36 -1.35
CA GLY A 178 16.71 -0.53 0.11
C GLY A 178 18.05 -0.57 0.84
N GLY A 179 19.01 -1.32 0.31
CA GLY A 179 20.37 -1.40 0.86
C GLY A 179 21.11 -0.06 0.82
N ILE A 180 21.04 0.67 -0.30
CA ILE A 180 21.62 2.02 -0.44
C ILE A 180 20.98 2.98 0.58
N ALA A 181 19.66 2.93 0.76
CA ALA A 181 18.97 3.73 1.76
C ALA A 181 19.44 3.40 3.18
N ALA A 182 19.63 2.10 3.50
CA ALA A 182 20.15 1.66 4.79
C ALA A 182 21.56 2.20 5.06
N ILE A 183 22.45 2.12 4.07
CA ILE A 183 23.82 2.68 4.15
C ILE A 183 23.74 4.20 4.31
N GLY A 184 22.90 4.89 3.52
CA GLY A 184 22.73 6.34 3.62
C GLY A 184 22.28 6.78 5.02
N ILE A 185 21.36 6.04 5.64
CA ILE A 185 20.93 6.28 7.03
C ILE A 185 22.08 6.00 8.00
N LEU A 186 22.83 4.91 7.84
CA LEU A 186 23.97 4.58 8.69
C LEU A 186 25.06 5.66 8.69
N VAL A 187 25.29 6.28 7.54
CA VAL A 187 26.36 7.30 7.41
C VAL A 187 25.90 8.68 7.90
N THR A 188 24.64 9.03 7.68
CA THR A 188 24.17 10.42 7.86
C THR A 188 23.43 10.68 9.17
N PHE A 189 22.89 9.64 9.80
CA PHE A 189 22.15 9.81 11.05
C PHE A 189 23.09 9.90 12.26
N PRO A 190 22.81 10.80 13.21
CA PRO A 190 23.55 10.86 14.46
C PRO A 190 23.33 9.56 15.26
N LYS A 191 24.38 9.07 15.91
CA LYS A 191 24.34 7.84 16.73
C LYS A 191 23.40 7.96 17.93
N THR A 192 23.23 9.15 18.47
CA THR A 192 22.41 9.43 19.64
C THR A 192 21.49 10.60 19.33
N ILE A 193 20.18 10.39 19.43
CA ILE A 193 19.21 11.48 19.47
C ILE A 193 18.78 11.58 20.92
N THR A 194 19.09 12.71 21.55
CA THR A 194 18.56 13.05 22.88
C THR A 194 17.05 13.12 22.73
N GLN A 195 16.33 12.19 23.33
CA GLN A 195 14.88 12.25 23.39
C GLN A 195 14.48 13.57 24.06
N LYS A 196 13.87 14.49 23.32
CA LYS A 196 13.01 15.48 23.97
C LYS A 196 11.89 14.67 24.62
N THR A 197 11.89 14.62 25.94
CA THR A 197 10.79 14.06 26.74
C THR A 197 9.54 14.88 26.40
N SER A 198 8.84 14.45 25.39
CA SER A 198 7.51 14.97 25.09
C SER A 198 6.59 14.34 26.09
N GLU A 199 5.93 15.15 26.94
CA GLU A 199 4.82 14.68 27.75
C GLU A 199 3.89 13.87 26.87
N LYS A 200 3.68 12.60 27.23
CA LYS A 200 2.73 11.71 26.57
C LYS A 200 1.34 12.26 26.89
N ILE A 201 0.79 13.07 26.01
CA ILE A 201 -0.66 13.34 26.06
C ILE A 201 -1.30 11.98 25.71
N ILE A 202 -1.93 11.38 26.70
CA ILE A 202 -2.72 10.16 26.53
C ILE A 202 -4.01 10.60 25.85
N SER A 203 -4.06 10.46 24.54
CA SER A 203 -5.30 10.65 23.78
C SER A 203 -6.35 9.63 24.27
N LYS A 204 -7.56 10.09 24.50
CA LYS A 204 -8.72 9.24 24.85
C LYS A 204 -9.45 8.72 23.61
N LEU A 205 -9.00 9.11 22.41
CA LEU A 205 -9.63 8.73 21.14
C LEU A 205 -9.66 7.22 20.98
N SER A 206 -10.85 6.69 20.69
CA SER A 206 -11.09 5.26 20.43
C SER A 206 -11.40 5.03 18.96
N TYR A 207 -11.02 3.85 18.46
CA TYR A 207 -11.43 3.42 17.11
C TYR A 207 -12.96 3.24 16.97
N LYS A 208 -13.70 3.19 18.10
CA LYS A 208 -15.17 3.08 18.13
C LYS A 208 -15.87 4.45 18.12
N ASP A 209 -15.14 5.54 18.28
CA ASP A 209 -15.73 6.86 18.33
C ASP A 209 -16.42 7.20 17.00
N SER A 210 -17.59 7.86 17.09
CA SER A 210 -18.39 8.22 15.92
C SER A 210 -17.63 9.11 14.92
N SER A 211 -16.63 9.85 15.40
CA SER A 211 -15.73 10.66 14.59
C SER A 211 -14.60 9.87 13.90
N VAL A 212 -14.47 8.57 14.18
CA VAL A 212 -13.35 7.74 13.68
C VAL A 212 -13.83 6.56 12.85
N TRP A 213 -14.71 5.71 13.42
CA TRP A 213 -15.07 4.43 12.80
C TRP A 213 -15.61 4.51 11.37
N PRO A 214 -16.36 5.56 10.93
CA PRO A 214 -16.87 5.62 9.56
C PRO A 214 -15.74 5.72 8.53
N PHE A 215 -14.69 6.48 8.84
CA PHE A 215 -13.52 6.63 7.98
C PHE A 215 -12.68 5.35 7.95
N LEU A 216 -12.61 4.62 9.08
CA LEU A 216 -11.92 3.31 9.14
C LEU A 216 -12.66 2.25 8.33
N LEU A 217 -14.00 2.23 8.40
CA LEU A 217 -14.80 1.33 7.58
C LEU A 217 -14.57 1.57 6.09
N LEU A 218 -14.64 2.83 5.64
CA LEU A 218 -14.34 3.18 4.26
C LEU A 218 -12.93 2.77 3.85
N ALA A 219 -11.94 3.05 4.71
CA ALA A 219 -10.55 2.64 4.45
C ALA A 219 -10.42 1.12 4.29
N GLY A 220 -11.12 0.35 5.11
CA GLY A 220 -11.14 -1.12 5.05
C GLY A 220 -11.76 -1.64 3.74
N LEU A 221 -12.93 -1.10 3.36
CA LEU A 221 -13.62 -1.46 2.12
C LEU A 221 -12.75 -1.15 0.89
N PHE A 222 -12.23 0.07 0.80
CA PHE A 222 -11.36 0.46 -0.31
C PHE A 222 -10.01 -0.29 -0.30
N SER A 223 -9.49 -0.62 0.89
CA SER A 223 -8.28 -1.43 1.00
C SER A 223 -8.51 -2.85 0.46
N LEU A 224 -9.66 -3.46 0.76
CA LEU A 224 -10.00 -4.79 0.24
C LEU A 224 -10.13 -4.77 -1.29
N CYS A 225 -10.87 -3.81 -1.85
CA CYS A 225 -11.01 -3.66 -3.30
C CYS A 225 -9.64 -3.45 -3.99
N GLN A 226 -8.81 -2.58 -3.43
CA GLN A 226 -7.50 -2.27 -4.00
C GLN A 226 -6.51 -3.45 -3.87
N ALA A 227 -6.51 -4.15 -2.73
CA ALA A 227 -5.65 -5.32 -2.54
C ALA A 227 -6.05 -6.46 -3.48
N SER A 228 -7.36 -6.69 -3.63
CA SER A 228 -7.91 -7.67 -4.57
C SER A 228 -7.54 -7.35 -6.02
N LEU A 229 -7.67 -6.08 -6.42
CA LEU A 229 -7.26 -5.62 -7.75
C LEU A 229 -5.77 -5.88 -7.98
N LEU A 230 -4.89 -5.39 -7.09
CA LEU A 230 -3.43 -5.51 -7.26
C LEU A 230 -2.97 -6.96 -7.36
N GLN A 231 -3.61 -7.88 -6.64
CA GLN A 231 -3.24 -9.29 -6.63
C GLN A 231 -3.89 -10.09 -7.78
N SER A 232 -4.99 -9.60 -8.37
CA SER A 232 -5.72 -10.31 -9.44
C SER A 232 -5.40 -9.83 -10.85
N ILE A 233 -4.91 -8.60 -11.06
CA ILE A 233 -4.68 -8.02 -12.40
C ILE A 233 -3.83 -8.95 -13.27
N GLY A 234 -2.71 -9.47 -12.74
CA GLY A 234 -1.84 -10.38 -13.49
C GLY A 234 -2.57 -11.65 -13.92
N PHE A 235 -3.32 -12.27 -13.01
CA PHE A 235 -4.11 -13.45 -13.30
C PHE A 235 -5.24 -13.14 -14.31
N TYR A 236 -5.94 -12.04 -14.11
CA TYR A 236 -7.05 -11.64 -14.98
C TYR A 236 -6.60 -11.44 -16.43
N ILE A 237 -5.47 -10.78 -16.62
CA ILE A 237 -4.90 -10.57 -17.95
C ILE A 237 -4.52 -11.90 -18.60
N THR A 238 -3.91 -12.84 -17.85
CA THR A 238 -3.54 -14.14 -18.39
C THR A 238 -4.75 -15.04 -18.65
N ASP A 239 -5.83 -14.94 -17.87
CA ASP A 239 -7.02 -15.78 -18.00
C ASP A 239 -7.98 -15.26 -19.07
N VAL A 240 -8.22 -13.95 -19.11
CA VAL A 240 -9.26 -13.34 -19.97
C VAL A 240 -8.68 -12.84 -21.30
N PHE A 241 -7.44 -12.36 -21.30
CA PHE A 241 -6.76 -11.81 -22.49
C PHE A 241 -5.59 -12.68 -22.95
N SER A 242 -5.71 -14.01 -22.81
CA SER A 242 -4.67 -14.99 -23.18
C SER A 242 -4.23 -14.94 -24.65
N GLY A 243 -5.03 -14.33 -25.52
CA GLY A 243 -4.70 -14.14 -26.95
C GLY A 243 -3.72 -12.99 -27.23
N GLU A 244 -3.37 -12.18 -26.24
CA GLU A 244 -2.40 -11.10 -26.40
C GLU A 244 -0.98 -11.63 -26.51
N LYS A 245 -0.19 -11.05 -27.43
CA LYS A 245 1.14 -11.58 -27.80
C LYS A 245 2.21 -11.39 -26.71
N ASP A 246 2.09 -10.35 -25.89
CA ASP A 246 3.09 -9.97 -24.88
C ASP A 246 2.41 -9.66 -23.54
N LEU A 247 1.97 -10.71 -22.85
CA LEU A 247 1.28 -10.58 -21.55
C LEU A 247 2.07 -9.80 -20.50
N PRO A 248 3.40 -9.96 -20.34
CA PRO A 248 4.16 -9.13 -19.42
C PRO A 248 4.10 -7.63 -19.73
N LEU A 249 4.16 -7.25 -21.01
CA LEU A 249 4.00 -5.86 -21.43
C LEU A 249 2.58 -5.35 -21.16
N VAL A 250 1.56 -6.16 -21.44
CA VAL A 250 0.15 -5.83 -21.18
C VAL A 250 -0.07 -5.59 -19.69
N ILE A 251 0.44 -6.46 -18.82
CA ILE A 251 0.39 -6.28 -17.36
C ILE A 251 1.08 -4.97 -16.96
N SER A 252 2.27 -4.74 -17.46
CA SER A 252 3.05 -3.53 -17.14
C SER A 252 2.33 -2.25 -17.55
N LEU A 253 1.78 -2.19 -18.77
CA LEU A 253 1.00 -1.06 -19.27
C LEU A 253 -0.27 -0.83 -18.45
N THR A 254 -0.95 -1.88 -17.99
CA THR A 254 -2.11 -1.80 -17.10
C THR A 254 -1.77 -1.00 -15.84
N PHE A 255 -0.63 -1.30 -15.22
CA PHE A 255 -0.17 -0.58 -14.03
C PHE A 255 0.33 0.84 -14.33
N VAL A 256 0.91 1.05 -15.50
CA VAL A 256 1.28 2.41 -15.95
C VAL A 256 0.04 3.29 -16.05
N PHE A 257 -1.02 2.84 -16.73
CA PHE A 257 -2.27 3.58 -16.86
C PHE A 257 -2.94 3.83 -15.50
N LEU A 258 -3.04 2.81 -14.65
CA LEU A 258 -3.55 2.93 -13.29
C LEU A 258 -2.75 3.97 -12.47
N SER A 259 -1.42 3.88 -12.52
CA SER A 259 -0.53 4.73 -11.73
C SER A 259 -0.52 6.19 -12.20
N ILE A 260 -0.40 6.42 -13.51
CA ILE A 260 -0.43 7.77 -14.08
C ILE A 260 -1.75 8.45 -13.75
N SER A 261 -2.88 7.76 -13.94
CA SER A 261 -4.20 8.32 -13.65
C SER A 261 -4.37 8.64 -12.16
N THR A 262 -3.80 7.82 -11.26
CA THR A 262 -3.80 8.09 -9.82
C THR A 262 -3.04 9.37 -9.50
N VAL A 263 -1.82 9.53 -10.05
CA VAL A 263 -1.00 10.74 -9.83
C VAL A 263 -1.66 11.99 -10.42
N VAL A 264 -2.18 11.88 -11.65
CA VAL A 264 -2.89 12.97 -12.32
C VAL A 264 -4.10 13.42 -11.50
N SER A 265 -4.89 12.46 -11.00
CA SER A 265 -6.04 12.74 -10.14
C SER A 265 -5.63 13.47 -8.87
N GLN A 266 -4.61 12.98 -8.16
CA GLN A 266 -4.12 13.63 -6.94
C GLN A 266 -3.65 15.05 -7.22
N TYR A 267 -2.86 15.26 -8.29
CA TYR A 267 -2.35 16.58 -8.64
C TYR A 267 -3.46 17.56 -9.02
N ILE A 268 -4.42 17.14 -9.86
CA ILE A 268 -5.51 18.01 -10.31
C ILE A 268 -6.44 18.41 -9.17
N PHE A 269 -6.90 17.44 -8.38
CA PHE A 269 -8.00 17.66 -7.44
C PHE A 269 -7.55 18.04 -6.03
N THR A 270 -6.27 17.81 -5.68
CA THR A 270 -5.71 18.27 -4.39
C THR A 270 -4.95 19.59 -4.50
N ASP A 271 -4.19 19.78 -5.59
CA ASP A 271 -3.28 20.91 -5.71
C ASP A 271 -3.80 22.02 -6.65
N LEU A 272 -4.25 21.68 -7.88
CA LEU A 272 -4.67 22.68 -8.87
C LEU A 272 -6.10 23.17 -8.69
N LYS A 273 -7.03 22.27 -8.44
CA LYS A 273 -8.46 22.57 -8.24
C LYS A 273 -8.95 21.87 -6.99
N PRO A 274 -8.65 22.39 -5.79
CA PRO A 274 -9.04 21.76 -4.56
C PRO A 274 -10.57 21.65 -4.49
N ILE A 275 -11.03 20.41 -4.37
CA ILE A 275 -12.44 20.05 -4.18
C ILE A 275 -12.58 19.57 -2.74
N SER A 276 -13.74 19.84 -2.12
CA SER A 276 -14.03 19.39 -0.75
C SER A 276 -13.94 17.87 -0.61
N ASN A 277 -13.52 17.41 0.57
CA ASN A 277 -13.28 15.99 0.83
C ASN A 277 -14.53 15.13 0.62
N ASP A 278 -15.71 15.62 0.97
CA ASP A 278 -17.00 14.95 0.76
C ASP A 278 -17.26 14.67 -0.73
N LYS A 279 -17.05 15.66 -1.60
CA LYS A 279 -17.20 15.50 -3.05
C LYS A 279 -16.15 14.57 -3.62
N LEU A 280 -14.91 14.64 -3.16
CA LEU A 280 -13.84 13.73 -3.57
C LEU A 280 -14.16 12.29 -3.19
N LEU A 281 -14.73 12.05 -2.00
CA LEU A 281 -15.17 10.73 -1.56
C LEU A 281 -16.31 10.20 -2.46
N ILE A 282 -17.33 11.03 -2.74
CA ILE A 282 -18.47 10.64 -3.58
C ILE A 282 -18.03 10.36 -5.01
N TYR A 283 -17.33 11.29 -5.66
CA TYR A 283 -16.91 11.13 -7.05
C TYR A 283 -15.90 9.99 -7.20
N GLY A 284 -14.97 9.87 -6.25
CA GLY A 284 -13.99 8.81 -6.26
C GLY A 284 -14.62 7.42 -6.07
N ALA A 285 -15.55 7.25 -5.12
CA ALA A 285 -16.29 6.01 -4.93
C ALA A 285 -17.14 5.63 -6.15
N PHE A 286 -17.80 6.62 -6.78
CA PHE A 286 -18.56 6.43 -8.01
C PHE A 286 -17.65 5.98 -9.18
N LEU A 287 -16.50 6.63 -9.37
CA LEU A 287 -15.54 6.23 -10.40
C LEU A 287 -15.00 4.83 -10.15
N LEU A 288 -14.70 4.48 -8.89
CA LEU A 288 -14.28 3.11 -8.54
C LEU A 288 -15.35 2.09 -8.86
N CYS A 289 -16.62 2.37 -8.55
CA CYS A 289 -17.74 1.47 -8.89
C CYS A 289 -17.80 1.24 -10.40
N ILE A 290 -17.82 2.32 -11.20
CA ILE A 290 -17.84 2.23 -12.67
C ILE A 290 -16.61 1.48 -13.21
N SER A 291 -15.42 1.76 -12.69
CA SER A 291 -14.18 1.14 -13.14
C SER A 291 -14.19 -0.38 -12.95
N TYR A 292 -14.70 -0.86 -11.83
CA TYR A 292 -14.79 -2.29 -11.56
C TYR A 292 -15.85 -2.96 -12.44
N ILE A 293 -17.01 -2.32 -12.67
CA ILE A 293 -18.01 -2.81 -13.64
C ILE A 293 -17.41 -2.87 -15.05
N GLN A 294 -16.74 -1.79 -15.47
CA GLN A 294 -16.08 -1.73 -16.76
C GLN A 294 -15.00 -2.81 -16.91
N ALA A 295 -14.20 -3.06 -15.86
CA ALA A 295 -13.19 -4.11 -15.86
C ALA A 295 -13.82 -5.51 -16.03
N ALA A 296 -14.90 -5.80 -15.29
CA ALA A 296 -15.62 -7.07 -15.37
C ALA A 296 -16.24 -7.32 -16.76
N LEU A 297 -16.68 -6.25 -17.44
CA LEU A 297 -17.32 -6.32 -18.76
C LEU A 297 -16.33 -6.11 -19.93
N SER A 298 -15.04 -5.99 -19.67
CA SER A 298 -14.05 -5.70 -20.71
C SER A 298 -13.84 -6.90 -21.64
N THR A 299 -14.20 -6.73 -22.90
CA THR A 299 -14.01 -7.73 -23.97
C THR A 299 -12.71 -7.54 -24.75
N SER A 300 -11.99 -6.44 -24.50
CA SER A 300 -10.69 -6.16 -25.09
C SER A 300 -9.76 -5.50 -24.09
N ILE A 301 -8.45 -5.65 -24.34
CA ILE A 301 -7.43 -5.06 -23.45
C ILE A 301 -7.50 -3.53 -23.41
N ALA A 302 -7.91 -2.88 -24.49
CA ALA A 302 -8.08 -1.43 -24.56
C ALA A 302 -9.19 -0.96 -23.59
N LEU A 303 -10.32 -1.67 -23.52
CA LEU A 303 -11.39 -1.39 -22.56
C LEU A 303 -10.94 -1.64 -21.12
N PHE A 304 -10.11 -2.67 -20.90
CA PHE A 304 -9.53 -2.94 -19.59
C PHE A 304 -8.55 -1.83 -19.16
N TYR A 305 -7.71 -1.33 -20.07
CA TYR A 305 -6.86 -0.17 -19.80
C TYR A 305 -7.68 1.06 -19.41
N LEU A 306 -8.78 1.33 -20.12
CA LEU A 306 -9.69 2.43 -19.79
C LEU A 306 -10.28 2.23 -18.39
N ALA A 307 -10.70 1.02 -18.04
CA ALA A 307 -11.18 0.70 -16.70
C ALA A 307 -10.11 1.01 -15.62
N MET A 308 -8.83 0.66 -15.88
CA MET A 308 -7.73 0.94 -14.95
C MET A 308 -7.40 2.43 -14.85
N MET A 309 -7.54 3.18 -15.94
CA MET A 309 -7.42 4.65 -15.89
C MET A 309 -8.53 5.26 -15.01
N ILE A 310 -9.78 4.84 -15.17
CA ILE A 310 -10.89 5.29 -14.33
C ILE A 310 -10.67 4.89 -12.86
N ASN A 311 -10.16 3.66 -12.60
CA ASN A 311 -9.82 3.19 -11.26
C ASN A 311 -8.75 4.06 -10.62
N GLY A 312 -7.71 4.41 -11.36
CA GLY A 312 -6.66 5.30 -10.91
C GLY A 312 -7.20 6.69 -10.53
N LEU A 313 -8.09 7.28 -11.35
CA LEU A 313 -8.73 8.55 -11.03
C LEU A 313 -9.52 8.46 -9.72
N GLY A 314 -10.34 7.44 -9.55
CA GLY A 314 -11.13 7.22 -8.32
C GLY A 314 -10.26 7.00 -7.08
N SER A 315 -9.25 6.13 -7.17
CA SER A 315 -8.31 5.85 -6.08
C SER A 315 -7.51 7.07 -5.66
N GLY A 316 -7.11 7.90 -6.64
CA GLY A 316 -6.39 9.16 -6.40
C GLY A 316 -7.22 10.21 -5.65
N MET A 317 -8.56 10.14 -5.72
CA MET A 317 -9.47 11.00 -4.96
C MET A 317 -9.76 10.43 -3.57
N VAL A 318 -10.20 9.17 -3.48
CA VAL A 318 -10.76 8.59 -2.25
C VAL A 318 -9.72 8.52 -1.12
N ARG A 319 -8.51 8.04 -1.40
CA ARG A 319 -7.52 7.77 -0.34
C ARG A 319 -7.09 9.04 0.39
N PRO A 320 -6.63 10.12 -0.31
CA PRO A 320 -6.26 11.36 0.38
C PRO A 320 -7.47 12.07 1.00
N ALA A 321 -8.65 12.03 0.37
CA ALA A 321 -9.85 12.63 0.90
C ALA A 321 -10.30 12.01 2.22
N ASN A 322 -10.29 10.66 2.31
CA ASN A 322 -10.64 9.94 3.54
C ASN A 322 -9.64 10.23 4.68
N ALA A 323 -8.35 10.26 4.38
CA ALA A 323 -7.33 10.59 5.38
C ALA A 323 -7.42 12.05 5.85
N SER A 324 -7.68 12.99 4.93
CA SER A 324 -7.87 14.40 5.22
C SER A 324 -9.14 14.65 6.05
N ALA A 325 -10.26 14.05 5.66
CA ALA A 325 -11.53 14.18 6.37
C ALA A 325 -11.45 13.59 7.79
N LEU A 326 -10.86 12.41 7.96
CA LEU A 326 -10.60 11.86 9.30
C LEU A 326 -9.74 12.80 10.15
N SER A 327 -8.69 13.39 9.59
CA SER A 327 -7.82 14.32 10.31
C SER A 327 -8.56 15.60 10.74
N LEU A 328 -9.41 16.14 9.86
CA LEU A 328 -10.21 17.36 10.15
C LEU A 328 -11.31 17.10 11.18
N ALA A 329 -11.82 15.88 11.25
CA ALA A 329 -12.80 15.46 12.26
C ALA A 329 -12.21 15.32 13.68
N GLN A 330 -10.88 15.47 13.83
CA GLN A 330 -10.20 15.29 15.12
C GLN A 330 -9.58 16.58 15.63
N THR A 331 -9.41 16.66 16.96
CA THR A 331 -8.61 17.74 17.57
C THR A 331 -7.16 17.64 17.11
N PRO A 332 -6.37 18.75 17.10
CA PRO A 332 -4.96 18.74 16.71
C PRO A 332 -4.13 17.71 17.49
N ASP A 333 -4.51 17.40 18.72
CA ASP A 333 -3.81 16.45 19.59
C ASP A 333 -4.11 15.01 19.22
N ASP A 334 -5.29 14.71 18.67
CA ASP A 334 -5.76 13.37 18.32
C ASP A 334 -5.46 12.98 16.88
N GLN A 335 -5.10 13.92 16.00
CA GLN A 335 -4.82 13.65 14.58
C GLN A 335 -3.77 12.54 14.38
N GLY A 336 -2.74 12.51 15.23
CA GLY A 336 -1.70 11.50 15.17
C GLY A 336 -2.22 10.09 15.50
N VAL A 337 -3.13 9.99 16.47
CA VAL A 337 -3.76 8.71 16.87
C VAL A 337 -4.72 8.24 15.78
N ALA A 338 -5.53 9.14 15.23
CA ALA A 338 -6.45 8.84 14.13
C ALA A 338 -5.70 8.35 12.87
N ALA A 339 -4.59 9.00 12.51
CA ALA A 339 -3.72 8.54 11.43
C ALA A 339 -3.13 7.15 11.70
N GLY A 340 -2.79 6.85 12.97
CA GLY A 340 -2.37 5.53 13.41
C GLY A 340 -3.45 4.47 13.20
N TYR A 341 -4.69 4.75 13.58
CA TYR A 341 -5.83 3.86 13.33
C TYR A 341 -6.05 3.62 11.84
N LEU A 342 -6.01 4.67 11.01
CA LEU A 342 -6.13 4.54 9.56
C LEU A 342 -5.03 3.63 8.98
N GLY A 343 -3.79 3.80 9.44
CA GLY A 343 -2.66 2.97 9.05
C GLY A 343 -2.80 1.50 9.44
N SER A 344 -3.48 1.20 10.57
CA SER A 344 -3.71 -0.17 11.02
C SER A 344 -4.78 -0.91 10.22
N VAL A 345 -5.70 -0.19 9.58
CA VAL A 345 -6.77 -0.77 8.74
C VAL A 345 -6.25 -1.13 7.33
N MET A 346 -5.24 -0.44 6.83
CA MET A 346 -4.72 -0.66 5.48
C MET A 346 -4.28 -2.12 5.17
N PRO A 347 -3.64 -2.87 6.10
CA PRO A 347 -3.30 -4.28 5.86
C PRO A 347 -4.50 -5.22 5.76
N ILE A 348 -5.67 -4.84 6.29
CA ILE A 348 -6.87 -5.70 6.34
C ILE A 348 -7.27 -6.17 4.94
N GLY A 349 -7.18 -5.30 3.94
CA GLY A 349 -7.47 -5.68 2.56
C GLY A 349 -6.61 -6.85 2.09
N HIS A 350 -5.30 -6.79 2.31
CA HIS A 350 -4.39 -7.87 1.93
C HIS A 350 -4.60 -9.15 2.75
N ILE A 351 -5.02 -9.04 4.01
CA ILE A 351 -5.33 -10.18 4.88
C ILE A 351 -6.59 -10.90 4.39
N LEU A 352 -7.61 -10.16 4.01
CA LEU A 352 -8.89 -10.72 3.57
C LEU A 352 -8.89 -11.21 2.12
N THR A 353 -7.98 -10.74 1.27
CA THR A 353 -7.96 -11.09 -0.15
C THR A 353 -7.96 -12.60 -0.41
N PRO A 354 -7.11 -13.47 0.19
CA PRO A 354 -7.16 -14.91 -0.08
C PRO A 354 -8.40 -15.60 0.52
N LEU A 355 -9.03 -15.01 1.52
CA LEU A 355 -10.18 -15.59 2.20
C LEU A 355 -11.51 -15.25 1.51
N VAL A 356 -11.59 -14.08 0.90
CA VAL A 356 -12.82 -13.55 0.32
C VAL A 356 -12.71 -13.36 -1.19
N ALA A 357 -11.69 -12.61 -1.63
CA ALA A 357 -11.58 -12.19 -3.02
C ALA A 357 -11.11 -13.32 -3.96
N MET A 358 -10.10 -14.10 -3.56
CA MET A 358 -9.54 -15.15 -4.42
C MET A 358 -10.48 -16.35 -4.62
N PRO A 359 -11.27 -16.81 -3.63
CA PRO A 359 -12.31 -17.81 -3.88
C PRO A 359 -13.36 -17.34 -4.91
N ILE A 360 -13.77 -16.06 -4.85
CA ILE A 360 -14.70 -15.48 -5.85
C ILE A 360 -14.02 -15.48 -7.23
N TYR A 361 -12.75 -15.07 -7.29
CA TYR A 361 -11.97 -15.08 -8.53
C TYR A 361 -11.86 -16.49 -9.15
N GLN A 362 -11.61 -17.51 -8.32
CA GLN A 362 -11.52 -18.90 -8.78
C GLN A 362 -12.82 -19.44 -9.37
N TYR A 363 -13.96 -18.95 -8.87
CA TYR A 363 -15.27 -19.34 -9.43
C TYR A 363 -15.48 -18.71 -10.81
N ALA A 364 -15.27 -17.40 -10.95
CA ALA A 364 -15.24 -16.69 -12.22
C ALA A 364 -14.45 -15.38 -12.07
N PRO A 365 -13.42 -15.12 -12.90
CA PRO A 365 -12.54 -13.96 -12.75
C PRO A 365 -13.30 -12.62 -12.71
N GLU A 366 -14.33 -12.45 -13.52
CA GLU A 366 -15.15 -11.24 -13.59
C GLU A 366 -15.97 -10.99 -12.32
N TYR A 367 -16.34 -12.04 -11.59
CA TYR A 367 -17.14 -11.90 -10.37
C TYR A 367 -16.39 -11.19 -9.26
N LEU A 368 -15.05 -11.29 -9.22
CA LEU A 368 -14.26 -10.51 -8.31
C LEU A 368 -14.43 -9.00 -8.54
N TYR A 369 -14.46 -8.57 -9.79
CA TYR A 369 -14.63 -7.16 -10.12
C TYR A 369 -16.07 -6.69 -9.87
N PHE A 370 -17.09 -7.50 -10.15
CA PHE A 370 -18.46 -7.19 -9.73
C PHE A 370 -18.60 -7.12 -8.21
N PHE A 371 -17.96 -8.00 -7.47
CA PHE A 371 -17.92 -7.92 -6.00
C PHE A 371 -17.26 -6.63 -5.52
N SER A 372 -16.13 -6.24 -6.11
CA SER A 372 -15.45 -4.98 -5.79
C SER A 372 -16.31 -3.76 -6.15
N ALA A 373 -17.03 -3.80 -7.28
CA ALA A 373 -18.01 -2.77 -7.66
C ALA A 373 -19.13 -2.65 -6.63
N PHE A 374 -19.66 -3.78 -6.17
CA PHE A 374 -20.69 -3.83 -5.14
C PHE A 374 -20.22 -3.22 -3.81
N LEU A 375 -18.99 -3.53 -3.37
CA LEU A 375 -18.42 -2.92 -2.17
C LEU A 375 -18.22 -1.40 -2.33
N CYS A 376 -17.78 -0.94 -3.50
CA CYS A 376 -17.67 0.49 -3.79
C CYS A 376 -19.03 1.17 -3.84
N PHE A 377 -20.07 0.49 -4.34
CA PHE A 377 -21.45 0.99 -4.31
C PHE A 377 -21.98 1.11 -2.88
N ILE A 378 -21.75 0.11 -2.03
CA ILE A 378 -22.08 0.19 -0.59
C ILE A 378 -21.35 1.36 0.06
N ALA A 379 -20.05 1.52 -0.23
CA ALA A 379 -19.27 2.63 0.28
C ALA A 379 -19.84 3.99 -0.18
N LEU A 380 -20.28 4.11 -1.44
CA LEU A 380 -20.90 5.32 -1.97
C LEU A 380 -22.22 5.64 -1.24
N LEU A 381 -23.10 4.65 -1.06
CA LEU A 381 -24.34 4.83 -0.30
C LEU A 381 -24.07 5.23 1.15
N PHE A 382 -23.05 4.62 1.77
CA PHE A 382 -22.63 4.94 3.13
C PHE A 382 -22.12 6.38 3.24
N ILE A 383 -21.29 6.85 2.29
CA ILE A 383 -20.79 8.24 2.25
C ILE A 383 -21.97 9.22 2.14
N ILE A 384 -22.93 8.94 1.25
CA ILE A 384 -24.10 9.82 1.05
C ILE A 384 -25.00 9.85 2.29
N GLY A 385 -25.17 8.71 2.95
CA GLY A 385 -26.06 8.56 4.10
C GLY A 385 -25.47 8.98 5.44
N HIS A 386 -24.14 9.08 5.58
CA HIS A 386 -23.50 9.33 6.88
C HIS A 386 -23.09 10.79 7.04
N PRO A 387 -23.69 11.56 8.01
CA PRO A 387 -23.48 13.01 8.13
C PRO A 387 -22.02 13.42 8.30
N ILE A 388 -21.23 12.70 9.11
CA ILE A 388 -19.83 13.06 9.39
C ILE A 388 -18.91 12.96 8.16
N LEU A 389 -19.27 12.15 7.17
CA LEU A 389 -18.53 12.02 5.93
C LEU A 389 -18.83 13.16 4.96
N ARG A 390 -19.96 13.87 5.17
CA ARG A 390 -20.40 15.02 4.37
C ARG A 390 -20.03 16.36 4.99
N ASP A 391 -20.00 16.42 6.31
CA ASP A 391 -19.74 17.65 7.06
C ASP A 391 -18.82 17.36 8.27
N HIS A 392 -17.60 16.94 7.96
CA HIS A 392 -16.60 16.59 8.97
C HIS A 392 -16.02 17.80 9.71
N GLU A 393 -16.20 19.04 9.20
CA GLU A 393 -15.78 20.25 9.91
C GLU A 393 -16.68 20.57 11.11
N GLN A 394 -17.98 20.25 11.06
CA GLN A 394 -18.90 20.45 12.20
C GLN A 394 -18.63 19.49 13.36
N ALA A 395 -18.03 18.32 13.10
CA ALA A 395 -17.74 17.36 14.16
C ALA A 395 -16.67 17.85 15.16
N SER A 396 -15.79 18.75 14.75
CA SER A 396 -14.78 19.35 15.64
C SER A 396 -15.36 20.33 16.65
N THR A 397 -16.52 20.91 16.35
CA THR A 397 -17.22 21.88 17.23
C THR A 397 -18.15 21.22 18.26
N ILE A 398 -18.54 19.95 18.05
CA ILE A 398 -19.40 19.20 18.98
C ILE A 398 -18.59 18.60 20.15
N ASN A 399 -17.28 18.35 19.93
CA ASN A 399 -16.38 17.73 20.91
C ASN A 399 -15.46 18.74 21.64
N SER A 400 -15.59 20.04 21.38
CA SER A 400 -14.95 21.15 22.11
C SER A 400 -15.87 21.70 23.20
#